data_764f504d9b4d0a40b410782121608660
#
_entry.id   764f504d9b4d0a40b410782121608660
#
_cell.length_a   1.000
_cell.length_b   1.000
_cell.length_c   1.000
_cell.angle_alpha   90.00
_cell.angle_beta   90.00
_cell.angle_gamma   90.00
#
_symmetry.space_group_name_H-M   'P 1'
#
loop_
_entity.id
_entity.type
_entity.pdbx_description
1 polymer ?
#
loop_
_entity_poly.entity_id
_entity_poly.type
_entity_poly.pdbx_seq_one_letter_code
_entity_poly.pdbx_strand_id
1 'polypeptide(L)'
;MSILLVIPARYESSRFPGKPLAFFEDSNGKKISLIEKTWKLALKLNFIDKKIVATDDIRIKEFCESFGAEVCMTSKDLKNGSERVAEALKLQDERYDIIVNLQGDAPLTPIWVIEDLVKELIKSNNKVTTPILKCDQESLKKLIIDKNAGRVGATTVVFDKNLNALYFSKELIPHTRQSDLKSNKNFVYHHIGVYAYKAEALKLYNRLPQGFLEKQEGLEQLRFLENDINIKCVISSLRGNQFWELNNPSDIPIIEKILKKI
;
A
#
# COMPACT_ATOMS: atom_id res chain seq x y z
N MET A 1 19.89 11.76 -4.97
CA MET A 1 19.15 10.78 -4.15
C MET A 1 18.70 9.69 -5.05
N SER A 2 19.10 8.48 -4.78
CA SER A 2 18.71 7.30 -5.54
C SER A 2 17.47 6.63 -4.94
N ILE A 3 16.52 6.26 -5.81
CA ILE A 3 15.19 5.76 -5.42
C ILE A 3 14.94 4.39 -6.03
N LEU A 4 14.69 3.39 -5.16
CA LEU A 4 14.25 2.05 -5.54
C LEU A 4 12.75 1.91 -5.30
N LEU A 5 12.00 1.43 -6.29
CA LEU A 5 10.62 0.99 -6.10
C LEU A 5 10.57 -0.52 -6.08
N VAL A 6 9.93 -1.06 -5.06
CA VAL A 6 9.71 -2.50 -4.91
C VAL A 6 8.20 -2.77 -4.88
N ILE A 7 7.78 -3.73 -5.70
CA ILE A 7 6.42 -4.28 -5.68
C ILE A 7 6.48 -5.65 -5.01
N PRO A 8 6.12 -5.77 -3.72
CA PRO A 8 6.08 -7.06 -3.05
C PRO A 8 4.90 -7.89 -3.58
N ALA A 9 5.17 -9.12 -3.94
CA ALA A 9 4.17 -10.07 -4.45
C ALA A 9 4.41 -11.45 -3.86
N ARG A 10 3.37 -12.07 -3.28
CA ARG A 10 3.42 -13.46 -2.80
C ARG A 10 2.28 -14.26 -3.41
N TYR A 11 2.54 -15.54 -3.64
CA TYR A 11 1.49 -16.41 -4.16
C TYR A 11 0.50 -16.80 -3.06
N GLU A 12 1.02 -17.13 -1.89
CA GLU A 12 0.21 -17.55 -0.75
C GLU A 12 -0.52 -16.36 -0.13
N SER A 13 -1.83 -16.39 -0.22
CA SER A 13 -2.75 -15.45 0.40
C SER A 13 -3.95 -16.24 0.90
N SER A 14 -4.31 -16.08 2.18
CA SER A 14 -5.41 -16.84 2.79
C SER A 14 -6.76 -16.59 2.11
N ARG A 15 -7.01 -15.36 1.65
CA ARG A 15 -8.27 -14.96 1.02
C ARG A 15 -8.30 -15.16 -0.49
N PHE A 16 -7.16 -15.06 -1.16
CA PHE A 16 -7.06 -15.14 -2.61
C PHE A 16 -5.67 -15.68 -3.02
N PRO A 17 -5.45 -17.02 -3.00
CA PRO A 17 -4.20 -17.62 -3.48
C PRO A 17 -3.93 -17.26 -4.93
N GLY A 18 -2.68 -16.94 -5.26
CA GLY A 18 -2.30 -16.52 -6.61
C GLY A 18 -2.79 -15.13 -7.02
N LYS A 19 -3.24 -14.30 -6.07
CA LYS A 19 -3.77 -12.94 -6.30
C LYS A 19 -2.93 -12.11 -7.28
N PRO A 20 -1.59 -12.06 -7.24
CA PRO A 20 -0.79 -11.28 -8.19
C PRO A 20 -0.99 -11.70 -9.65
N LEU A 21 -1.32 -12.96 -9.89
CA LEU A 21 -1.55 -13.53 -11.23
C LEU A 21 -3.04 -13.47 -11.64
N ALA A 22 -3.93 -12.92 -10.80
CA ALA A 22 -5.34 -12.78 -11.15
C ALA A 22 -5.53 -11.78 -12.29
N PHE A 23 -6.34 -12.16 -13.29
CA PHE A 23 -6.63 -11.36 -14.46
C PHE A 23 -7.93 -10.57 -14.31
N PHE A 24 -7.95 -9.39 -14.90
CA PHE A 24 -9.14 -8.56 -15.11
C PHE A 24 -9.02 -7.80 -16.44
N GLU A 25 -10.12 -7.22 -16.93
CA GLU A 25 -10.14 -6.42 -18.14
C GLU A 25 -9.69 -4.97 -17.85
N ASP A 26 -8.76 -4.46 -18.65
CA ASP A 26 -8.39 -3.04 -18.62
C ASP A 26 -9.43 -2.16 -19.33
N SER A 27 -9.17 -0.85 -19.45
CA SER A 27 -10.06 0.11 -20.14
C SER A 27 -10.33 -0.20 -21.62
N ASN A 28 -9.49 -1.02 -22.25
CA ASN A 28 -9.59 -1.41 -23.65
C ASN A 28 -10.17 -2.84 -23.82
N GLY A 29 -10.64 -3.47 -22.73
CA GLY A 29 -11.11 -4.85 -22.75
C GLY A 29 -10.00 -5.90 -22.87
N LYS A 30 -8.74 -5.51 -22.74
CA LYS A 30 -7.61 -6.43 -22.76
C LYS A 30 -7.41 -7.05 -21.38
N LYS A 31 -7.25 -8.38 -21.35
CA LYS A 31 -6.89 -9.08 -20.09
C LYS A 31 -5.51 -8.69 -19.64
N ILE A 32 -5.39 -8.25 -18.41
CA ILE A 32 -4.15 -7.88 -17.75
C ILE A 32 -4.14 -8.48 -16.34
N SER A 33 -3.00 -8.97 -15.88
CA SER A 33 -2.89 -9.43 -14.50
C SER A 33 -2.70 -8.27 -13.52
N LEU A 34 -2.99 -8.53 -12.25
CA LEU A 34 -2.81 -7.57 -11.18
C LEU A 34 -1.37 -7.06 -11.11
N ILE A 35 -0.40 -7.97 -11.11
CA ILE A 35 1.02 -7.62 -11.03
C ILE A 35 1.50 -6.84 -12.27
N GLU A 36 1.06 -7.23 -13.47
CA GLU A 36 1.39 -6.52 -14.70
C GLU A 36 0.81 -5.10 -14.70
N LYS A 37 -0.42 -4.93 -14.20
CA LYS A 37 -1.05 -3.60 -14.07
C LYS A 37 -0.28 -2.72 -13.11
N THR A 38 0.13 -3.24 -11.96
CA THR A 38 0.93 -2.52 -10.97
C THR A 38 2.33 -2.20 -11.52
N TRP A 39 2.94 -3.12 -12.26
CA TRP A 39 4.21 -2.86 -12.95
C TRP A 39 4.10 -1.75 -13.98
N LYS A 40 3.06 -1.76 -14.83
CA LYS A 40 2.80 -0.69 -15.81
C LYS A 40 2.57 0.68 -15.13
N LEU A 41 1.99 0.70 -13.95
CA LEU A 41 1.89 1.92 -13.14
C LEU A 41 3.28 2.38 -12.69
N ALA A 42 4.10 1.47 -12.16
CA ALA A 42 5.46 1.79 -11.71
C ALA A 42 6.33 2.34 -12.85
N LEU A 43 6.18 1.83 -14.08
CA LEU A 43 6.91 2.33 -15.25
C LEU A 43 6.63 3.80 -15.57
N LYS A 44 5.47 4.33 -15.19
CA LYS A 44 5.12 5.75 -15.41
C LYS A 44 5.81 6.69 -14.41
N LEU A 45 6.45 6.18 -13.36
CA LEU A 45 7.17 6.96 -12.36
C LEU A 45 8.62 7.20 -12.82
N ASN A 46 8.80 8.23 -13.66
CA ASN A 46 10.10 8.52 -14.30
C ASN A 46 11.18 8.99 -13.32
N PHE A 47 10.82 9.42 -12.11
CA PHE A 47 11.75 9.86 -11.07
C PHE A 47 12.32 8.70 -10.24
N ILE A 48 11.90 7.48 -10.49
CA ILE A 48 12.39 6.26 -9.83
C ILE A 48 13.53 5.67 -10.64
N ASP A 49 14.70 5.51 -10.03
CA ASP A 49 15.91 5.02 -10.72
C ASP A 49 15.81 3.53 -11.05
N LYS A 50 15.34 2.73 -10.10
CA LYS A 50 15.17 1.28 -10.29
C LYS A 50 13.80 0.80 -9.80
N LYS A 51 13.23 -0.15 -10.53
CA LYS A 51 11.94 -0.77 -10.21
C LYS A 51 12.07 -2.28 -10.26
N ILE A 52 11.62 -2.97 -9.24
CA ILE A 52 11.69 -4.43 -9.14
C ILE A 52 10.40 -5.02 -8.57
N VAL A 53 10.10 -6.25 -8.94
CA VAL A 53 9.11 -7.09 -8.25
C VAL A 53 9.86 -7.99 -7.27
N ALA A 54 9.44 -8.03 -6.02
CA ALA A 54 10.00 -8.91 -5.00
C ALA A 54 9.04 -10.06 -4.70
N THR A 55 9.46 -11.30 -4.93
CA THR A 55 8.62 -12.49 -4.76
C THR A 55 9.41 -13.68 -4.23
N ASP A 56 8.72 -14.62 -3.63
CA ASP A 56 9.23 -15.92 -3.19
C ASP A 56 8.76 -17.08 -4.08
N ASP A 57 7.98 -16.79 -5.12
CA ASP A 57 7.31 -17.79 -5.94
C ASP A 57 7.80 -17.76 -7.39
N ILE A 58 8.27 -18.90 -7.88
CA ILE A 58 8.83 -19.03 -9.23
C ILE A 58 7.80 -18.72 -10.33
N ARG A 59 6.52 -19.05 -10.11
CA ARG A 59 5.43 -18.78 -11.08
C ARG A 59 5.23 -17.28 -11.28
N ILE A 60 5.32 -16.50 -10.17
CA ILE A 60 5.24 -15.03 -10.22
C ILE A 60 6.48 -14.48 -10.92
N LYS A 61 7.67 -15.02 -10.62
CA LYS A 61 8.92 -14.60 -11.27
C LYS A 61 8.83 -14.77 -12.78
N GLU A 62 8.61 -16.01 -13.26
CA GLU A 62 8.55 -16.32 -14.67
C GLU A 62 7.50 -15.48 -15.41
N PHE A 63 6.34 -15.28 -14.78
CA PHE A 63 5.30 -14.45 -15.35
C PHE A 63 5.71 -12.97 -15.43
N CYS A 64 6.36 -12.42 -14.40
CA CYS A 64 6.85 -11.03 -14.41
C CYS A 64 7.94 -10.82 -15.46
N GLU A 65 8.88 -11.75 -15.59
CA GLU A 65 9.93 -11.72 -16.61
C GLU A 65 9.36 -11.77 -18.03
N SER A 66 8.23 -12.46 -18.25
CA SER A 66 7.57 -12.55 -19.56
C SER A 66 7.09 -11.21 -20.13
N PHE A 67 6.86 -10.20 -19.29
CA PHE A 67 6.52 -8.84 -19.71
C PHE A 67 7.62 -7.81 -19.38
N GLY A 68 8.85 -8.26 -19.11
CA GLY A 68 10.04 -7.43 -18.94
C GLY A 68 10.20 -6.79 -17.57
N ALA A 69 9.55 -7.31 -16.53
CA ALA A 69 9.80 -6.83 -15.17
C ALA A 69 11.08 -7.45 -14.60
N GLU A 70 11.89 -6.63 -13.93
CA GLU A 70 13.02 -7.14 -13.13
C GLU A 70 12.50 -7.74 -11.84
N VAL A 71 12.97 -8.95 -11.50
CA VAL A 71 12.49 -9.72 -10.34
C VAL A 71 13.63 -10.02 -9.37
N CYS A 72 13.37 -9.75 -8.09
CA CYS A 72 14.22 -10.12 -6.96
C CYS A 72 13.56 -11.28 -6.21
N MET A 73 14.23 -12.42 -6.14
CA MET A 73 13.76 -13.56 -5.33
C MET A 73 14.09 -13.32 -3.86
N THR A 74 13.08 -13.50 -3.01
CA THR A 74 13.15 -13.26 -1.55
C THR A 74 12.73 -14.51 -0.77
N SER A 75 13.01 -14.56 0.53
CA SER A 75 12.63 -15.69 1.38
C SER A 75 11.11 -15.91 1.44
N LYS A 76 10.72 -17.16 1.63
CA LYS A 76 9.33 -17.56 1.90
C LYS A 76 8.89 -17.23 3.33
N ASP A 77 9.85 -17.10 4.26
CA ASP A 77 9.58 -16.92 5.69
C ASP A 77 9.13 -15.51 6.07
N LEU A 78 9.13 -14.57 5.12
CA LEU A 78 8.76 -13.19 5.32
C LEU A 78 7.26 -13.04 5.54
N LYS A 79 6.91 -12.34 6.64
CA LYS A 79 5.53 -12.29 7.13
C LYS A 79 4.66 -11.25 6.44
N ASN A 80 5.28 -10.16 5.96
CA ASN A 80 4.55 -9.02 5.38
C ASN A 80 5.31 -8.35 4.22
N GLY A 81 4.66 -7.34 3.62
CA GLY A 81 5.22 -6.60 2.49
C GLY A 81 6.48 -5.82 2.84
N SER A 82 6.52 -5.15 4.00
CA SER A 82 7.69 -4.36 4.43
C SER A 82 8.92 -5.24 4.69
N GLU A 83 8.76 -6.43 5.26
CA GLU A 83 9.87 -7.38 5.39
C GLU A 83 10.42 -7.80 4.03
N ARG A 84 9.55 -8.06 3.05
CA ARG A 84 9.93 -8.43 1.68
C ARG A 84 10.66 -7.30 0.98
N VAL A 85 10.18 -6.06 1.11
CA VAL A 85 10.82 -4.87 0.55
C VAL A 85 12.20 -4.65 1.18
N ALA A 86 12.33 -4.85 2.50
CA ALA A 86 13.60 -4.71 3.21
C ALA A 86 14.62 -5.78 2.80
N GLU A 87 14.19 -7.02 2.58
CA GLU A 87 15.06 -8.07 2.06
C GLU A 87 15.46 -7.78 0.61
N ALA A 88 14.51 -7.38 -0.23
CA ALA A 88 14.80 -7.00 -1.61
C ALA A 88 15.83 -5.86 -1.68
N LEU A 89 15.75 -4.85 -0.81
CA LEU A 89 16.75 -3.79 -0.70
C LEU A 89 18.13 -4.35 -0.31
N LYS A 90 18.19 -5.30 0.62
CA LYS A 90 19.45 -5.92 1.06
C LYS A 90 20.15 -6.71 -0.06
N LEU A 91 19.36 -7.26 -0.99
CA LEU A 91 19.84 -8.06 -2.12
C LEU A 91 20.25 -7.22 -3.34
N GLN A 92 20.13 -5.88 -3.27
CA GLN A 92 20.65 -5.02 -4.32
C GLN A 92 22.15 -4.75 -4.11
N ASP A 93 22.91 -4.75 -5.19
CA ASP A 93 24.33 -4.39 -5.19
C ASP A 93 24.50 -2.87 -5.02
N GLU A 94 23.56 -2.09 -5.53
CA GLU A 94 23.56 -0.64 -5.47
C GLU A 94 22.98 -0.11 -4.16
N ARG A 95 23.38 1.11 -3.79
CA ARG A 95 22.82 1.81 -2.62
C ARG A 95 21.70 2.73 -3.05
N TYR A 96 20.59 2.67 -2.33
CA TYR A 96 19.45 3.55 -2.51
C TYR A 96 19.20 4.37 -1.24
N ASP A 97 18.83 5.63 -1.40
CA ASP A 97 18.51 6.56 -0.30
C ASP A 97 17.06 6.41 0.13
N ILE A 98 16.17 6.23 -0.84
CA ILE A 98 14.71 6.14 -0.66
C ILE A 98 14.19 4.85 -1.29
N ILE A 99 13.29 4.19 -0.58
CA ILE A 99 12.60 3.00 -1.05
C ILE A 99 11.10 3.26 -1.08
N VAL A 100 10.47 3.04 -2.23
CA VAL A 100 9.02 3.05 -2.39
C VAL A 100 8.51 1.62 -2.34
N ASN A 101 7.61 1.34 -1.41
CA ASN A 101 6.86 0.09 -1.34
C ASN A 101 5.49 0.32 -2.00
N LEU A 102 5.34 -0.14 -3.23
CA LEU A 102 4.08 -0.11 -3.96
C LEU A 102 3.41 -1.47 -3.83
N GLN A 103 2.43 -1.57 -2.94
CA GLN A 103 1.72 -2.83 -2.71
C GLN A 103 1.10 -3.37 -4.00
N GLY A 104 1.37 -4.65 -4.28
CA GLY A 104 0.94 -5.29 -5.53
C GLY A 104 -0.58 -5.40 -5.72
N ASP A 105 -1.37 -5.17 -4.67
CA ASP A 105 -2.84 -5.26 -4.67
C ASP A 105 -3.57 -3.92 -4.85
N ALA A 106 -2.83 -2.82 -5.04
CA ALA A 106 -3.37 -1.47 -5.23
C ALA A 106 -3.16 -0.95 -6.68
N PRO A 107 -3.73 -1.59 -7.72
CA PRO A 107 -3.45 -1.29 -9.12
C PRO A 107 -3.99 0.07 -9.59
N LEU A 108 -4.83 0.70 -8.77
CA LEU A 108 -5.47 1.99 -9.05
C LEU A 108 -4.84 3.15 -8.26
N THR A 109 -3.68 2.94 -7.64
CA THR A 109 -2.96 4.01 -6.93
C THR A 109 -2.53 5.08 -7.93
N PRO A 110 -2.96 6.35 -7.76
CA PRO A 110 -2.55 7.40 -8.69
C PRO A 110 -1.06 7.73 -8.54
N ILE A 111 -0.37 8.02 -9.66
CA ILE A 111 1.07 8.31 -9.65
C ILE A 111 1.44 9.52 -8.78
N TRP A 112 0.63 10.57 -8.77
CA TRP A 112 0.88 11.77 -7.94
C TRP A 112 0.84 11.46 -6.44
N VAL A 113 0.11 10.43 -6.01
CA VAL A 113 0.12 9.99 -4.60
C VAL A 113 1.52 9.50 -4.22
N ILE A 114 2.17 8.72 -5.08
CA ILE A 114 3.54 8.23 -4.86
C ILE A 114 4.55 9.38 -4.93
N GLU A 115 4.39 10.30 -5.90
CA GLU A 115 5.21 11.50 -5.98
C GLU A 115 5.15 12.34 -4.71
N ASP A 116 3.94 12.56 -4.18
CA ASP A 116 3.73 13.37 -2.99
C ASP A 116 4.36 12.73 -1.74
N LEU A 117 4.33 11.38 -1.63
CA LEU A 117 5.03 10.65 -0.56
C LEU A 117 6.54 10.89 -0.59
N VAL A 118 7.15 10.75 -1.76
CA VAL A 118 8.60 10.92 -1.92
C VAL A 118 8.99 12.38 -1.67
N LYS A 119 8.23 13.34 -2.21
CA LYS A 119 8.45 14.77 -1.97
C LYS A 119 8.38 15.12 -0.48
N GLU A 120 7.39 14.58 0.24
CA GLU A 120 7.26 14.81 1.69
C GLU A 120 8.41 14.17 2.46
N LEU A 121 8.82 12.94 2.09
CA LEU A 121 9.94 12.26 2.73
C LEU A 121 11.28 13.01 2.56
N ILE A 122 11.49 13.65 1.40
CA ILE A 122 12.68 14.45 1.12
C ILE A 122 12.66 15.75 1.95
N LYS A 123 11.50 16.39 2.08
CA LYS A 123 11.35 17.69 2.77
C LYS A 123 11.37 17.57 4.29
N SER A 124 10.90 16.46 4.82
CA SER A 124 10.74 16.26 6.27
C SER A 124 11.90 15.47 6.87
N ASN A 125 12.04 15.56 8.19
CA ASN A 125 12.96 14.70 8.94
C ASN A 125 12.39 13.31 9.21
N ASN A 126 11.17 13.03 8.76
CA ASN A 126 10.55 11.72 8.93
C ASN A 126 11.27 10.66 8.10
N LYS A 127 11.22 9.43 8.60
CA LYS A 127 11.87 8.28 7.96
C LYS A 127 10.91 7.43 7.16
N VAL A 128 9.60 7.61 7.39
CA VAL A 128 8.52 6.88 6.76
C VAL A 128 7.39 7.84 6.41
N THR A 129 6.86 7.73 5.19
CA THR A 129 5.66 8.42 4.75
C THR A 129 4.64 7.44 4.19
N THR A 130 3.35 7.73 4.37
CA THR A 130 2.25 6.94 3.83
C THR A 130 1.06 7.83 3.46
N PRO A 131 0.30 7.52 2.40
CA PRO A 131 -0.82 8.35 1.99
C PRO A 131 -2.07 8.02 2.80
N ILE A 132 -2.85 9.06 3.04
CA ILE A 132 -4.16 8.96 3.66
C ILE A 132 -5.20 9.72 2.85
N LEU A 133 -6.42 9.18 2.78
CA LEU A 133 -7.55 9.81 2.11
C LEU A 133 -8.62 10.16 3.13
N LYS A 134 -9.09 11.40 3.10
CA LYS A 134 -10.27 11.76 3.87
C LYS A 134 -11.47 11.00 3.32
N CYS A 135 -12.19 10.28 4.17
CA CYS A 135 -13.41 9.59 3.79
C CYS A 135 -14.50 10.61 3.45
N ASP A 136 -15.07 10.50 2.25
CA ASP A 136 -16.31 11.17 1.93
C ASP A 136 -17.50 10.43 2.59
N GLN A 137 -18.70 10.95 2.42
CA GLN A 137 -19.88 10.35 3.05
C GLN A 137 -20.20 8.94 2.53
N GLU A 138 -19.93 8.67 1.27
CA GLU A 138 -20.17 7.36 0.67
C GLU A 138 -19.21 6.32 1.21
N SER A 139 -17.92 6.64 1.22
CA SER A 139 -16.85 5.80 1.80
C SER A 139 -17.11 5.52 3.28
N LEU A 140 -17.49 6.56 4.05
CA LEU A 140 -17.78 6.41 5.47
C LEU A 140 -18.99 5.51 5.72
N LYS A 141 -20.08 5.66 4.96
CA LYS A 141 -21.24 4.78 5.05
C LYS A 141 -20.88 3.32 4.77
N LYS A 142 -20.03 3.09 3.76
CA LYS A 142 -19.54 1.75 3.42
C LYS A 142 -18.73 1.15 4.55
N LEU A 143 -17.80 1.89 5.14
CA LEU A 143 -17.01 1.42 6.28
C LEU A 143 -17.90 1.03 7.47
N ILE A 144 -18.94 1.80 7.76
CA ILE A 144 -19.91 1.47 8.82
C ILE A 144 -20.70 0.21 8.50
N ILE A 145 -21.13 0.03 7.26
CA ILE A 145 -21.85 -1.19 6.83
C ILE A 145 -20.93 -2.41 6.97
N ASP A 146 -19.67 -2.31 6.55
CA ASP A 146 -18.71 -3.39 6.65
C ASP A 146 -18.42 -3.73 8.11
N LYS A 147 -18.22 -2.73 8.97
CA LYS A 147 -18.04 -2.92 10.42
C LYS A 147 -19.23 -3.64 11.05
N ASN A 148 -20.45 -3.17 10.78
CA ASN A 148 -21.69 -3.78 11.33
C ASN A 148 -21.90 -5.22 10.84
N ALA A 149 -21.34 -5.57 9.69
CA ALA A 149 -21.35 -6.92 9.13
C ALA A 149 -20.15 -7.78 9.56
N GLY A 150 -19.30 -7.29 10.49
CA GLY A 150 -18.11 -8.00 10.96
C GLY A 150 -16.99 -8.13 9.88
N ARG A 151 -17.02 -7.29 8.86
CA ARG A 151 -16.00 -7.27 7.79
C ARG A 151 -15.03 -6.13 8.00
N VAL A 152 -13.77 -6.37 7.62
CA VAL A 152 -12.76 -5.31 7.55
C VAL A 152 -12.96 -4.55 6.23
N GLY A 153 -13.46 -3.33 6.29
CA GLY A 153 -13.70 -2.51 5.11
C GLY A 153 -12.46 -1.80 4.61
N ALA A 154 -11.64 -1.27 5.53
CA ALA A 154 -10.39 -0.58 5.24
C ALA A 154 -9.56 -0.42 6.51
N THR A 155 -8.30 -0.03 6.37
CA THR A 155 -7.49 0.47 7.49
C THR A 155 -7.76 1.95 7.67
N THR A 156 -8.11 2.39 8.88
CA THR A 156 -8.25 3.81 9.23
C THR A 156 -7.07 4.28 10.07
N VAL A 157 -6.87 5.60 10.13
CA VAL A 157 -5.72 6.20 10.81
C VAL A 157 -6.12 7.48 11.55
N VAL A 158 -5.55 7.69 12.72
CA VAL A 158 -5.55 8.94 13.44
C VAL A 158 -4.14 9.51 13.55
N PHE A 159 -4.02 10.83 13.53
CA PHE A 159 -2.73 11.53 13.48
C PHE A 159 -2.77 12.82 14.31
N ASP A 160 -1.59 13.33 14.65
CA ASP A 160 -1.42 14.59 15.39
C ASP A 160 -1.54 15.82 14.47
N LYS A 161 -1.43 17.01 15.04
CA LYS A 161 -1.46 18.30 14.32
C LYS A 161 -0.35 18.44 13.26
N ASN A 162 0.71 17.68 13.40
CA ASN A 162 1.85 17.64 12.47
C ASN A 162 1.70 16.53 11.44
N LEU A 163 0.56 15.85 11.36
CA LEU A 163 0.30 14.70 10.49
C LEU A 163 1.20 13.49 10.79
N ASN A 164 1.72 13.34 11.99
CA ASN A 164 2.35 12.08 12.39
C ASN A 164 1.26 11.11 12.84
N ALA A 165 1.30 9.89 12.33
CA ALA A 165 0.34 8.86 12.71
C ALA A 165 0.44 8.57 14.21
N LEU A 166 -0.70 8.55 14.89
CA LEU A 166 -0.83 8.12 16.28
C LEU A 166 -1.22 6.66 16.38
N TYR A 167 -2.08 6.18 15.47
CA TYR A 167 -2.50 4.79 15.42
C TYR A 167 -3.16 4.45 14.08
N PHE A 168 -3.00 3.19 13.65
CA PHE A 168 -3.71 2.57 12.53
C PHE A 168 -4.57 1.43 13.05
N SER A 169 -5.81 1.31 12.56
CA SER A 169 -6.71 0.24 12.96
C SER A 169 -7.57 -0.27 11.82
N LYS A 170 -7.94 -1.53 11.89
CA LYS A 170 -9.02 -2.12 11.07
C LYS A 170 -10.40 -1.72 11.59
N GLU A 171 -10.47 -1.16 12.78
CA GLU A 171 -11.68 -0.53 13.29
C GLU A 171 -11.87 0.87 12.72
N LEU A 172 -13.11 1.37 12.78
CA LEU A 172 -13.42 2.74 12.40
C LEU A 172 -13.00 3.70 13.51
N ILE A 173 -11.88 4.39 13.32
CA ILE A 173 -11.35 5.42 14.21
C ILE A 173 -11.20 6.76 13.47
N PRO A 174 -11.32 7.92 14.20
CA PRO A 174 -11.72 8.08 15.60
C PRO A 174 -13.19 7.75 15.83
N HIS A 175 -13.62 7.73 17.09
CA HIS A 175 -15.05 7.57 17.41
C HIS A 175 -15.91 8.56 16.62
N THR A 176 -16.86 8.06 15.86
CA THR A 176 -17.70 8.86 14.97
C THR A 176 -19.14 8.89 15.49
N ARG A 177 -19.65 10.10 15.82
CA ARG A 177 -21.01 10.28 16.30
C ARG A 177 -21.99 10.18 15.14
N GLN A 178 -23.23 9.77 15.41
CA GLN A 178 -24.28 9.73 14.37
C GLN A 178 -24.55 11.12 13.76
N SER A 179 -24.38 12.20 14.53
CA SER A 179 -24.48 13.58 14.03
C SER A 179 -23.42 13.89 12.97
N ASP A 180 -22.22 13.35 13.12
CA ASP A 180 -21.08 13.61 12.23
C ASP A 180 -21.23 12.85 10.89
N LEU A 181 -22.01 11.75 10.89
CA LEU A 181 -22.39 11.02 9.69
C LEU A 181 -23.31 11.80 8.76
N LYS A 182 -24.09 12.74 9.32
CA LYS A 182 -25.03 13.59 8.56
C LYS A 182 -24.37 14.90 8.10
N SER A 183 -23.24 15.26 8.64
CA SER A 183 -22.50 16.47 8.30
C SER A 183 -21.19 16.10 7.58
N ASN A 184 -20.73 16.93 6.62
CA ASN A 184 -19.43 16.74 5.97
C ASN A 184 -18.24 17.00 6.92
N LYS A 185 -18.45 16.95 8.24
CA LYS A 185 -17.45 17.25 9.28
C LYS A 185 -16.83 15.99 9.90
N ASN A 186 -16.78 14.87 9.17
CA ASN A 186 -16.08 13.70 9.69
C ASN A 186 -14.55 13.89 9.65
N PHE A 187 -13.85 13.21 10.56
CA PHE A 187 -12.39 13.18 10.69
C PHE A 187 -11.83 11.77 10.45
N VAL A 188 -12.55 10.94 9.70
CA VAL A 188 -12.12 9.59 9.36
C VAL A 188 -11.23 9.65 8.13
N TYR A 189 -10.06 9.04 8.23
CA TYR A 189 -9.11 8.93 7.14
C TYR A 189 -8.82 7.46 6.86
N HIS A 190 -8.91 7.10 5.59
CA HIS A 190 -8.52 5.79 5.07
C HIS A 190 -7.03 5.79 4.76
N HIS A 191 -6.31 4.82 5.25
CA HIS A 191 -4.91 4.57 4.93
C HIS A 191 -4.80 3.75 3.65
N ILE A 192 -3.94 4.18 2.73
CA ILE A 192 -3.57 3.43 1.53
C ILE A 192 -2.24 2.71 1.79
N GLY A 193 -2.17 1.42 1.49
CA GLY A 193 -1.02 0.56 1.73
C GLY A 193 0.20 0.84 0.84
N VAL A 194 0.58 2.10 0.65
CA VAL A 194 1.78 2.51 -0.08
C VAL A 194 2.69 3.28 0.87
N TYR A 195 4.00 3.07 0.78
CA TYR A 195 4.94 3.74 1.67
C TYR A 195 6.17 4.24 0.90
N ALA A 196 6.76 5.33 1.40
CA ALA A 196 8.13 5.68 1.08
C ALA A 196 8.96 5.68 2.37
N TYR A 197 10.14 5.08 2.31
CA TYR A 197 11.05 4.93 3.44
C TYR A 197 12.41 5.55 3.13
N LYS A 198 13.04 6.17 4.12
CA LYS A 198 14.50 6.28 4.09
C LYS A 198 15.10 4.88 4.28
N ALA A 199 16.14 4.54 3.53
CA ALA A 199 16.72 3.20 3.54
C ALA A 199 17.08 2.70 4.95
N GLU A 200 17.55 3.60 5.83
CA GLU A 200 17.89 3.28 7.21
C GLU A 200 16.70 2.77 8.03
N ALA A 201 15.49 3.36 7.84
CA ALA A 201 14.30 2.93 8.55
C ALA A 201 13.88 1.52 8.15
N LEU A 202 13.96 1.22 6.86
CA LEU A 202 13.61 -0.10 6.36
C LEU A 202 14.63 -1.17 6.78
N LYS A 203 15.95 -0.83 6.81
CA LYS A 203 16.98 -1.71 7.36
C LYS A 203 16.77 -2.00 8.86
N LEU A 204 16.26 -1.01 9.60
CA LEU A 204 15.95 -1.18 11.01
C LEU A 204 14.71 -2.05 11.19
N TYR A 205 13.68 -1.90 10.36
CA TYR A 205 12.43 -2.64 10.44
C TYR A 205 12.62 -4.15 10.55
N ASN A 206 13.52 -4.74 9.75
CA ASN A 206 13.80 -6.18 9.79
C ASN A 206 14.51 -6.66 11.07
N ARG A 207 15.05 -5.74 11.88
CA ARG A 207 15.68 -6.05 13.16
C ARG A 207 14.74 -5.88 14.33
N LEU A 208 13.61 -5.19 14.12
CA LEU A 208 12.62 -4.97 15.16
C LEU A 208 11.75 -6.20 15.33
N PRO A 209 11.46 -6.59 16.58
CA PRO A 209 10.53 -7.67 16.86
C PRO A 209 9.12 -7.25 16.46
N GLN A 210 8.31 -8.21 16.06
CA GLN A 210 6.89 -8.00 15.83
C GLN A 210 6.19 -7.66 17.16
N GLY A 211 5.59 -6.47 17.22
CA GLY A 211 4.96 -5.95 18.43
C GLY A 211 3.59 -6.55 18.71
N PHE A 212 3.01 -6.15 19.84
CA PHE A 212 1.67 -6.59 20.26
C PHE A 212 0.58 -6.01 19.33
N LEU A 213 0.63 -4.71 19.05
CA LEU A 213 -0.36 -4.04 18.22
C LEU A 213 -0.30 -4.50 16.76
N GLU A 214 0.92 -4.69 16.22
CA GLU A 214 1.09 -5.27 14.89
C GLU A 214 0.41 -6.64 14.77
N LYS A 215 0.58 -7.50 15.77
CA LYS A 215 -0.04 -8.85 15.80
C LYS A 215 -1.55 -8.78 15.93
N GLN A 216 -2.04 -7.93 16.83
CA GLN A 216 -3.47 -7.79 17.12
C GLN A 216 -4.25 -7.23 15.93
N GLU A 217 -3.75 -6.18 15.31
CA GLU A 217 -4.36 -5.54 14.14
C GLU A 217 -4.00 -6.26 12.83
N GLY A 218 -2.88 -7.00 12.80
CA GLY A 218 -2.33 -7.55 11.56
C GLY A 218 -1.94 -6.45 10.58
N LEU A 219 -1.37 -5.34 11.09
CA LEU A 219 -0.96 -4.16 10.35
C LEU A 219 0.53 -3.91 10.52
N GLU A 220 1.30 -4.16 9.47
CA GLU A 220 2.78 -4.12 9.46
C GLU A 220 3.38 -2.78 9.89
N GLN A 221 2.72 -1.67 9.57
CA GLN A 221 3.20 -0.32 9.90
C GLN A 221 3.17 -0.01 11.41
N LEU A 222 2.40 -0.74 12.20
CA LEU A 222 2.38 -0.56 13.65
C LEU A 222 3.71 -0.92 14.29
N ARG A 223 4.53 -1.81 13.68
CA ARG A 223 5.88 -2.11 14.16
C ARG A 223 6.75 -0.84 14.25
N PHE A 224 6.60 0.10 13.32
CA PHE A 224 7.31 1.38 13.39
C PHE A 224 6.84 2.18 14.61
N LEU A 225 5.54 2.35 14.80
CA LEU A 225 4.97 3.13 15.91
C LEU A 225 5.30 2.52 17.27
N GLU A 226 5.25 1.19 17.40
CA GLU A 226 5.61 0.48 18.63
C GLU A 226 7.10 0.58 18.98
N ASN A 227 7.94 1.10 18.07
CA ASN A 227 9.38 1.28 18.26
C ASN A 227 9.80 2.75 18.04
N ASP A 228 8.94 3.71 18.36
CA ASP A 228 9.20 5.15 18.35
C ASP A 228 9.65 5.71 16.99
N ILE A 229 9.28 5.04 15.90
CA ILE A 229 9.54 5.52 14.54
C ILE A 229 8.27 6.16 14.00
N ASN A 230 8.27 7.48 13.90
CA ASN A 230 7.15 8.23 13.39
C ASN A 230 6.88 7.93 11.91
N ILE A 231 5.59 7.80 11.59
CA ILE A 231 5.10 7.70 10.21
C ILE A 231 4.39 9.00 9.88
N LYS A 232 4.87 9.71 8.88
CA LYS A 232 4.23 10.92 8.37
C LYS A 232 3.08 10.56 7.45
N CYS A 233 1.88 10.97 7.79
CA CYS A 233 0.72 10.87 6.93
C CYS A 233 0.74 11.99 5.88
N VAL A 234 0.53 11.63 4.62
CA VAL A 234 0.40 12.59 3.51
C VAL A 234 -1.05 12.59 3.06
N ILE A 235 -1.76 13.71 3.32
CA ILE A 235 -3.16 13.85 2.88
C ILE A 235 -3.17 13.92 1.36
N SER A 236 -3.73 12.91 0.73
CA SER A 236 -3.80 12.77 -0.72
C SER A 236 -5.22 13.01 -1.21
N SER A 237 -5.35 13.38 -2.49
CA SER A 237 -6.62 13.51 -3.19
C SER A 237 -6.64 12.60 -4.40
N LEU A 238 -7.75 11.93 -4.62
CA LEU A 238 -7.94 11.10 -5.81
C LEU A 238 -8.24 11.91 -7.09
N ARG A 239 -8.47 13.23 -6.99
CA ARG A 239 -8.72 14.13 -8.13
C ARG A 239 -9.81 13.61 -9.07
N GLY A 240 -10.89 13.06 -8.50
CA GLY A 240 -12.01 12.47 -9.25
C GLY A 240 -11.82 11.00 -9.66
N ASN A 241 -10.66 10.41 -9.45
CA ASN A 241 -10.46 8.97 -9.64
C ASN A 241 -11.04 8.17 -8.47
N GLN A 242 -11.22 6.88 -8.70
CA GLN A 242 -11.63 5.94 -7.65
C GLN A 242 -10.44 5.07 -7.27
N PHE A 243 -10.28 4.83 -5.98
CA PHE A 243 -9.29 3.90 -5.42
C PHE A 243 -9.97 2.61 -5.00
N TRP A 244 -9.38 1.47 -5.34
CA TRP A 244 -9.83 0.16 -4.90
C TRP A 244 -8.65 -0.80 -4.86
N GLU A 245 -8.65 -1.67 -3.85
CA GLU A 245 -7.67 -2.73 -3.69
C GLU A 245 -8.30 -4.07 -4.09
N LEU A 246 -7.51 -4.95 -4.71
CA LEU A 246 -7.92 -6.31 -4.98
C LEU A 246 -7.66 -7.18 -3.74
N ASN A 247 -8.65 -7.33 -2.87
CA ASN A 247 -8.52 -8.14 -1.66
C ASN A 247 -9.17 -9.52 -1.80
N ASN A 248 -10.25 -9.61 -2.56
CA ASN A 248 -11.04 -10.81 -2.79
C ASN A 248 -11.36 -10.97 -4.29
N PRO A 249 -11.68 -12.17 -4.79
CA PRO A 249 -12.13 -12.34 -6.18
C PRO A 249 -13.32 -11.45 -6.55
N SER A 250 -14.21 -11.14 -5.60
CA SER A 250 -15.36 -10.25 -5.79
C SER A 250 -15.00 -8.80 -6.09
N ASP A 251 -13.75 -8.37 -5.89
CA ASP A 251 -13.29 -7.01 -6.19
C ASP A 251 -12.97 -6.83 -7.68
N ILE A 252 -12.76 -7.93 -8.42
CA ILE A 252 -12.42 -7.89 -9.85
C ILE A 252 -13.44 -7.08 -10.66
N PRO A 253 -14.76 -7.38 -10.63
CA PRO A 253 -15.75 -6.60 -11.38
C PRO A 253 -15.80 -5.13 -10.99
N ILE A 254 -15.47 -4.80 -9.74
CA ILE A 254 -15.42 -3.41 -9.25
C ILE A 254 -14.26 -2.67 -9.90
N ILE A 255 -13.07 -3.29 -9.91
CA ILE A 255 -11.88 -2.73 -10.54
C ILE A 255 -12.10 -2.54 -12.04
N GLU A 256 -12.65 -3.53 -12.75
CA GLU A 256 -12.99 -3.43 -14.16
C GLU A 256 -13.95 -2.28 -14.46
N LYS A 257 -15.00 -2.12 -13.62
CA LYS A 257 -15.93 -1.00 -13.74
C LYS A 257 -15.25 0.37 -13.55
N ILE A 258 -14.30 0.46 -12.64
CA ILE A 258 -13.53 1.67 -12.43
C ILE A 258 -12.63 1.95 -13.64
N LEU A 259 -11.90 0.94 -14.12
CA LEU A 259 -11.00 1.07 -15.27
C LEU A 259 -11.72 1.49 -16.56
N LYS A 260 -12.95 1.06 -16.76
CA LYS A 260 -13.79 1.46 -17.93
C LYS A 260 -14.22 2.93 -17.88
N LYS A 261 -14.02 3.64 -16.77
CA LYS A 261 -14.36 5.07 -16.62
C LYS A 261 -13.17 6.01 -16.74
N ILE A 262 -11.96 5.46 -16.77
CA ILE A 262 -10.70 6.19 -16.91
C ILE A 262 -10.22 6.13 -18.37
#